data_fdb7b6aa3500453efbbff9056d0fb5c1
#
_entry.id   fdb7b6aa3500453efbbff9056d0fb5c1
#
_cell.length_a   1.000
_cell.length_b   1.000
_cell.length_c   1.000
_cell.angle_alpha   90.00
_cell.angle_beta   90.00
_cell.angle_gamma   90.00
#
_symmetry.space_group_name_H-M   'P 1'
#
loop_
_entity.id
_entity.type
_entity.pdbx_description
1 polymer ?
#
loop_
_entity_poly.entity_id
_entity_poly.type
_entity_poly.pdbx_seq_one_letter_code
_entity_poly.pdbx_strand_id
1 'polypeptide(L)'
;MKQRKKIGPPPDVATFQIPLADVPHIKRKWLDLSYASLSPTQKLDIYLPDEGDGPFPVILHIHGGGFEIGDKRDIHVLAYLKALLRGYAVVSVNYRLSGEAIFPAGLQDIKASIRWLRANSAAYHLDGDRIGACGGSAGGNYAAMVCLTASVTEFDDPRLGNIEYPCHVQAAVDMFGPTDFLKMDAQLNENGFGPGDHGEAYSPESKYLGAKLSDVPLKVVLANPMTYIHEHMPPLLIQHGRLDTMVPVQQSMIFVEKLEKYVRPDL
;
A
#
# COMPACT_ATOMS: atom_id res chain seq x y z
N MET A 1 24.32 6.93 31.12
CA MET A 1 23.11 6.34 30.53
C MET A 1 21.92 7.22 30.90
N LYS A 2 21.36 7.96 29.93
CA LYS A 2 20.15 8.75 30.17
C LYS A 2 18.96 7.76 30.14
N GLN A 3 18.21 7.67 31.25
CA GLN A 3 16.95 6.91 31.27
C GLN A 3 16.01 7.46 30.19
N ARG A 4 15.71 6.64 29.19
CA ARG A 4 14.66 6.97 28.20
C ARG A 4 13.32 6.96 28.95
N LYS A 5 12.55 8.05 28.83
CA LYS A 5 11.16 8.11 29.28
C LYS A 5 10.41 6.92 28.68
N LYS A 6 9.74 6.12 29.52
CA LYS A 6 8.74 5.16 29.05
C LYS A 6 7.72 5.94 28.23
N ILE A 7 7.67 5.64 26.94
CA ILE A 7 6.56 6.08 26.10
C ILE A 7 5.35 5.31 26.63
N GLY A 8 4.27 6.02 26.97
CA GLY A 8 3.02 5.39 27.38
C GLY A 8 2.48 4.46 26.27
N PRO A 9 1.45 3.64 26.57
CA PRO A 9 0.83 2.83 25.54
C PRO A 9 0.46 3.72 24.34
N PRO A 10 0.62 3.23 23.10
CA PRO A 10 0.24 4.00 21.93
C PRO A 10 -1.22 4.44 22.09
N PRO A 11 -1.60 5.63 21.62
CA PRO A 11 -3.00 6.03 21.61
C PRO A 11 -3.80 4.94 20.91
N ASP A 12 -5.00 4.66 21.40
CA ASP A 12 -5.91 3.73 20.77
C ASP A 12 -6.01 4.08 19.27
N VAL A 13 -5.60 3.15 18.42
CA VAL A 13 -5.51 3.39 16.96
C VAL A 13 -6.87 3.84 16.41
N ALA A 14 -7.97 3.36 17.03
CA ALA A 14 -9.34 3.74 16.67
C ALA A 14 -9.66 5.24 16.93
N THR A 15 -8.88 5.94 17.77
CA THR A 15 -9.05 7.37 18.05
C THR A 15 -8.06 8.26 17.31
N PHE A 16 -7.05 7.67 16.64
CA PHE A 16 -6.05 8.42 15.90
C PHE A 16 -6.61 8.80 14.51
N GLN A 17 -6.92 10.07 14.32
CA GLN A 17 -7.32 10.60 13.01
C GLN A 17 -6.13 11.24 12.32
N ILE A 18 -5.80 10.72 11.13
CA ILE A 18 -4.83 11.36 10.26
C ILE A 18 -5.49 12.61 9.65
N PRO A 19 -4.88 13.80 9.75
CA PRO A 19 -5.46 15.01 9.16
C PRO A 19 -5.67 14.86 7.66
N LEU A 20 -6.75 15.42 7.14
CA LEU A 20 -7.02 15.46 5.70
C LEU A 20 -6.17 16.53 5.01
N ALA A 21 -5.77 16.24 3.79
CA ALA A 21 -5.06 17.17 2.93
C ALA A 21 -6.02 18.24 2.39
N ASP A 22 -5.58 19.49 2.45
CA ASP A 22 -6.26 20.60 1.80
C ASP A 22 -5.68 20.81 0.39
N VAL A 23 -6.51 20.60 -0.64
CA VAL A 23 -6.10 20.61 -2.04
C VAL A 23 -6.96 21.52 -2.93
N PRO A 24 -7.42 22.72 -2.46
CA PRO A 24 -8.27 23.61 -3.25
C PRO A 24 -7.50 24.18 -4.45
N HIS A 25 -6.19 24.30 -4.36
CA HIS A 25 -5.31 24.84 -5.40
C HIS A 25 -5.17 23.92 -6.63
N ILE A 26 -5.50 22.63 -6.51
CA ILE A 26 -5.49 21.70 -7.65
C ILE A 26 -6.81 21.88 -8.42
N LYS A 27 -6.71 22.36 -9.65
CA LYS A 27 -7.87 22.70 -10.48
C LYS A 27 -8.49 21.50 -11.19
N ARG A 28 -7.62 20.63 -11.73
CA ARG A 28 -8.03 19.44 -12.51
C ARG A 28 -8.06 18.22 -11.60
N LYS A 29 -9.25 17.92 -11.04
CA LYS A 29 -9.43 16.77 -10.14
C LYS A 29 -10.84 16.22 -10.24
N TRP A 30 -10.95 14.92 -10.02
CA TRP A 30 -12.21 14.21 -9.79
C TRP A 30 -12.10 13.51 -8.45
N LEU A 31 -13.08 13.72 -7.62
CA LEU A 31 -13.10 13.23 -6.25
C LEU A 31 -14.21 12.20 -6.06
N ASP A 32 -13.95 11.21 -5.20
CA ASP A 32 -14.91 10.18 -4.78
C ASP A 32 -15.48 9.34 -5.94
N LEU A 33 -14.67 9.09 -6.97
CA LEU A 33 -15.04 8.18 -8.05
C LEU A 33 -15.13 6.75 -7.55
N SER A 34 -16.26 6.09 -7.77
CA SER A 34 -16.43 4.67 -7.42
C SER A 34 -15.74 3.79 -8.45
N TYR A 35 -14.79 2.97 -8.03
CA TYR A 35 -14.15 1.96 -8.90
C TYR A 35 -14.81 0.59 -8.79
N ALA A 36 -15.61 0.36 -7.74
CA ALA A 36 -16.43 -0.83 -7.52
C ALA A 36 -17.65 -0.48 -6.69
N SER A 37 -18.53 -1.44 -6.41
CA SER A 37 -19.82 -1.21 -5.76
C SER A 37 -20.14 -2.16 -4.61
N LEU A 38 -19.19 -2.98 -4.16
CA LEU A 38 -19.40 -3.86 -3.00
C LEU A 38 -19.35 -3.12 -1.67
N SER A 39 -18.70 -1.95 -1.65
CA SER A 39 -18.55 -1.11 -0.46
C SER A 39 -18.59 0.36 -0.83
N PRO A 40 -19.15 1.23 0.02
CA PRO A 40 -19.06 2.67 -0.14
C PRO A 40 -17.61 3.20 -0.01
N THR A 41 -16.71 2.43 0.60
CA THR A 41 -15.29 2.74 0.73
C THR A 41 -14.54 2.66 -0.59
N GLN A 42 -15.02 1.89 -1.58
CA GLN A 42 -14.37 1.65 -2.86
C GLN A 42 -14.38 2.89 -3.76
N LYS A 43 -13.64 3.90 -3.35
CA LYS A 43 -13.51 5.23 -3.98
C LYS A 43 -12.06 5.55 -4.28
N LEU A 44 -11.86 6.34 -5.33
CA LEU A 44 -10.57 6.94 -5.64
C LEU A 44 -10.74 8.42 -6.01
N ASP A 45 -9.65 9.16 -5.88
CA ASP A 45 -9.54 10.53 -6.36
C ASP A 45 -8.47 10.60 -7.44
N ILE A 46 -8.72 11.39 -8.48
CA ILE A 46 -7.77 11.65 -9.58
C ILE A 46 -7.37 13.11 -9.54
N TYR A 47 -6.08 13.36 -9.64
CA TYR A 47 -5.49 14.69 -9.73
C TYR A 47 -4.60 14.76 -10.97
N LEU A 48 -4.79 15.77 -11.81
CA LEU A 48 -3.99 15.96 -13.02
C LEU A 48 -3.10 17.21 -12.94
N PRO A 49 -2.00 17.23 -13.70
CA PRO A 49 -1.26 18.46 -13.95
C PRO A 49 -2.17 19.58 -14.46
N ASP A 50 -1.86 20.80 -14.09
CA ASP A 50 -2.61 21.99 -14.58
C ASP A 50 -2.42 22.20 -16.09
N GLU A 51 -1.30 21.75 -16.64
CA GLU A 51 -0.93 21.92 -18.05
C GLU A 51 -0.83 20.55 -18.77
N GLY A 52 -0.99 20.58 -20.09
CA GLY A 52 -0.93 19.42 -20.98
C GLY A 52 -2.28 18.71 -21.14
N ASP A 53 -2.40 17.96 -22.22
CA ASP A 53 -3.64 17.26 -22.60
C ASP A 53 -3.63 15.77 -22.21
N GLY A 54 -2.46 15.25 -21.77
CA GLY A 54 -2.28 13.82 -21.50
C GLY A 54 -2.06 13.00 -22.79
N PRO A 55 -2.23 11.67 -22.76
CA PRO A 55 -2.49 10.91 -21.54
C PRO A 55 -1.32 10.95 -20.55
N PHE A 56 -1.63 11.18 -19.27
CA PHE A 56 -0.62 11.31 -18.22
C PHE A 56 -0.29 9.93 -17.60
N PRO A 57 1.01 9.61 -17.40
CA PRO A 57 1.39 8.44 -16.61
C PRO A 57 0.90 8.59 -15.18
N VAL A 58 0.51 7.48 -14.55
CA VAL A 58 -0.19 7.45 -13.28
C VAL A 58 0.73 7.05 -12.14
N ILE A 59 0.69 7.79 -11.05
CA ILE A 59 1.16 7.36 -9.74
C ILE A 59 -0.06 7.00 -8.90
N LEU A 60 -0.23 5.72 -8.61
CA LEU A 60 -1.26 5.22 -7.72
C LEU A 60 -0.75 5.27 -6.28
N HIS A 61 -1.27 6.21 -5.51
CA HIS A 61 -1.00 6.32 -4.08
C HIS A 61 -1.93 5.41 -3.28
N ILE A 62 -1.35 4.56 -2.44
CA ILE A 62 -2.03 3.66 -1.52
C ILE A 62 -1.69 4.12 -0.09
N HIS A 63 -2.69 4.56 0.66
CA HIS A 63 -2.46 5.09 2.00
C HIS A 63 -2.05 4.00 3.00
N GLY A 64 -1.33 4.40 4.06
CA GLY A 64 -0.98 3.57 5.19
C GLY A 64 -2.11 3.50 6.23
N GLY A 65 -1.74 3.24 7.50
CA GLY A 65 -2.68 3.20 8.62
C GLY A 65 -2.94 1.79 9.18
N GLY A 66 -1.95 0.89 9.11
CA GLY A 66 -2.03 -0.44 9.72
C GLY A 66 -3.17 -1.30 9.16
N PHE A 67 -3.60 -1.07 7.92
CA PHE A 67 -4.76 -1.75 7.30
C PHE A 67 -6.10 -1.46 8.02
N GLU A 68 -6.12 -0.65 9.08
CA GLU A 68 -7.26 -0.41 9.97
C GLU A 68 -7.83 1.00 9.87
N ILE A 69 -6.99 1.99 9.55
CA ILE A 69 -7.35 3.40 9.42
C ILE A 69 -6.73 4.01 8.16
N GLY A 70 -7.07 5.26 7.90
CA GLY A 70 -6.52 6.05 6.79
C GLY A 70 -7.59 6.41 5.76
N ASP A 71 -7.22 7.33 4.90
CA ASP A 71 -8.07 7.80 3.80
C ASP A 71 -7.19 8.25 2.62
N LYS A 72 -7.72 8.10 1.40
CA LYS A 72 -7.08 8.58 0.17
C LYS A 72 -6.75 10.08 0.19
N ARG A 73 -7.39 10.84 1.08
CA ARG A 73 -7.16 12.28 1.29
C ARG A 73 -6.40 12.59 2.56
N ASP A 74 -5.80 11.62 3.23
CA ASP A 74 -4.97 11.95 4.37
C ASP A 74 -3.77 12.84 3.96
N ILE A 75 -3.17 13.52 4.93
CA ILE A 75 -2.09 14.50 4.67
C ILE A 75 -0.90 13.91 3.91
N HIS A 76 -0.72 12.59 3.95
CA HIS A 76 0.39 11.93 3.27
C HIS A 76 0.30 12.04 1.74
N VAL A 77 -0.92 12.18 1.17
CA VAL A 77 -1.11 12.35 -0.28
C VAL A 77 -0.37 13.58 -0.82
N LEU A 78 -0.15 14.63 0.02
CA LEU A 78 0.54 15.86 -0.39
C LEU A 78 1.95 15.62 -0.94
N ALA A 79 2.65 14.60 -0.42
CA ALA A 79 3.98 14.26 -0.91
C ALA A 79 3.92 13.76 -2.36
N TYR A 80 2.92 12.97 -2.71
CA TYR A 80 2.71 12.40 -4.05
C TYR A 80 2.18 13.44 -5.03
N LEU A 81 1.36 14.38 -4.60
CA LEU A 81 0.82 15.46 -5.45
C LEU A 81 1.92 16.34 -6.06
N LYS A 82 3.14 16.33 -5.52
CA LYS A 82 4.28 16.99 -6.15
C LYS A 82 4.63 16.42 -7.53
N ALA A 83 4.21 15.19 -7.83
CA ALA A 83 4.43 14.57 -9.14
C ALA A 83 3.61 15.23 -10.25
N LEU A 84 2.53 15.95 -9.92
CA LEU A 84 1.79 16.77 -10.88
C LEU A 84 2.68 17.78 -11.59
N LEU A 85 3.65 18.37 -10.87
CA LEU A 85 4.64 19.30 -11.40
C LEU A 85 5.63 18.66 -12.39
N ARG A 86 5.61 17.35 -12.50
CA ARG A 86 6.47 16.55 -13.39
C ARG A 86 5.70 15.86 -14.51
N GLY A 87 4.44 16.22 -14.69
CA GLY A 87 3.58 15.69 -15.74
C GLY A 87 3.00 14.30 -15.46
N TYR A 88 2.93 13.88 -14.18
CA TYR A 88 2.24 12.65 -13.78
C TYR A 88 0.84 12.98 -13.26
N ALA A 89 -0.13 12.15 -13.58
CA ALA A 89 -1.37 12.09 -12.82
C ALA A 89 -1.13 11.40 -11.48
N VAL A 90 -1.80 11.85 -10.42
CA VAL A 90 -1.81 11.17 -9.13
C VAL A 90 -3.22 10.64 -8.88
N VAL A 91 -3.31 9.35 -8.61
CA VAL A 91 -4.55 8.69 -8.20
C VAL A 91 -4.37 8.23 -6.76
N SER A 92 -5.27 8.60 -5.88
CA SER A 92 -5.25 8.13 -4.50
C SER A 92 -6.47 7.27 -4.22
N VAL A 93 -6.27 6.07 -3.66
CA VAL A 93 -7.30 5.04 -3.55
C VAL A 93 -7.62 4.70 -2.10
N ASN A 94 -8.92 4.59 -1.78
CA ASN A 94 -9.43 3.93 -0.59
C ASN A 94 -9.68 2.45 -0.90
N TYR A 95 -9.49 1.62 0.09
CA TYR A 95 -9.73 0.17 0.06
C TYR A 95 -10.46 -0.24 1.35
N ARG A 96 -11.14 -1.37 1.35
CA ARG A 96 -11.81 -1.89 2.56
C ARG A 96 -10.78 -2.15 3.66
N LEU A 97 -10.95 -1.46 4.80
CA LEU A 97 -10.11 -1.59 5.97
C LEU A 97 -10.45 -2.88 6.74
N SER A 98 -9.57 -3.31 7.63
CA SER A 98 -9.70 -4.57 8.39
C SER A 98 -10.96 -4.64 9.25
N GLY A 99 -11.48 -3.50 9.69
CA GLY A 99 -12.77 -3.42 10.40
C GLY A 99 -13.97 -3.67 9.51
N GLU A 100 -13.84 -3.57 8.19
CA GLU A 100 -14.88 -3.86 7.20
C GLU A 100 -14.70 -5.26 6.59
N ALA A 101 -13.48 -5.59 6.16
CA ALA A 101 -13.18 -6.88 5.54
C ALA A 101 -11.69 -7.25 5.73
N ILE A 102 -11.45 -8.50 6.12
CA ILE A 102 -10.09 -9.01 6.34
C ILE A 102 -9.38 -9.32 5.01
N PHE A 103 -8.07 -9.58 5.07
CA PHE A 103 -7.28 -10.08 3.95
C PHE A 103 -7.97 -11.27 3.23
N PRO A 104 -8.03 -11.26 1.88
CA PRO A 104 -7.32 -10.39 0.94
C PRO A 104 -8.16 -9.20 0.41
N ALA A 105 -9.27 -8.82 1.04
CA ALA A 105 -10.23 -7.85 0.50
C ALA A 105 -9.60 -6.51 0.07
N GLY A 106 -8.75 -5.90 0.91
CA GLY A 106 -8.08 -4.64 0.55
C GLY A 106 -7.15 -4.77 -0.66
N LEU A 107 -6.43 -5.90 -0.78
CA LEU A 107 -5.61 -6.18 -1.96
C LEU A 107 -6.46 -6.33 -3.23
N GLN A 108 -7.58 -7.04 -3.14
CA GLN A 108 -8.55 -7.19 -4.23
C GLN A 108 -9.09 -5.83 -4.68
N ASP A 109 -9.38 -4.93 -3.74
CA ASP A 109 -9.86 -3.58 -4.02
C ASP A 109 -8.82 -2.77 -4.79
N ILE A 110 -7.55 -2.83 -4.39
CA ILE A 110 -6.47 -2.10 -5.08
C ILE A 110 -6.27 -2.67 -6.49
N LYS A 111 -6.26 -3.99 -6.66
CA LYS A 111 -6.21 -4.63 -7.99
C LYS A 111 -7.39 -4.19 -8.87
N ALA A 112 -8.58 -4.12 -8.31
CA ALA A 112 -9.78 -3.64 -9.02
C ALA A 112 -9.68 -2.16 -9.40
N SER A 113 -9.12 -1.30 -8.53
CA SER A 113 -8.89 0.11 -8.85
C SER A 113 -7.93 0.28 -10.04
N ILE A 114 -6.88 -0.54 -10.13
CA ILE A 114 -5.96 -0.54 -11.27
C ILE A 114 -6.67 -0.96 -12.56
N ARG A 115 -7.54 -1.96 -12.52
CA ARG A 115 -8.36 -2.38 -13.66
C ARG A 115 -9.33 -1.27 -14.09
N TRP A 116 -9.98 -0.64 -13.11
CA TRP A 116 -10.88 0.48 -13.36
C TRP A 116 -10.16 1.67 -14.01
N LEU A 117 -8.95 1.99 -13.56
CA LEU A 117 -8.14 3.05 -14.16
C LEU A 117 -7.84 2.78 -15.64
N ARG A 118 -7.55 1.54 -16.01
CA ARG A 118 -7.34 1.15 -17.41
C ARG A 118 -8.62 1.25 -18.23
N ALA A 119 -9.72 0.72 -17.71
CA ALA A 119 -11.02 0.75 -18.39
C ALA A 119 -11.50 2.19 -18.66
N ASN A 120 -11.13 3.13 -17.78
CA ASN A 120 -11.60 4.52 -17.83
C ASN A 120 -10.49 5.52 -18.21
N SER A 121 -9.31 5.05 -18.62
CA SER A 121 -8.13 5.90 -18.83
C SER A 121 -8.38 7.05 -19.79
N ALA A 122 -9.05 6.81 -20.92
CA ALA A 122 -9.37 7.82 -21.92
C ALA A 122 -10.28 8.94 -21.35
N ALA A 123 -11.26 8.59 -20.53
CA ALA A 123 -12.21 9.56 -19.96
C ALA A 123 -11.55 10.53 -18.96
N TYR A 124 -10.43 10.12 -18.35
CA TYR A 124 -9.72 10.91 -17.34
C TYR A 124 -8.32 11.35 -17.80
N HIS A 125 -8.02 11.28 -19.09
CA HIS A 125 -6.72 11.66 -19.68
C HIS A 125 -5.52 10.91 -19.06
N LEU A 126 -5.70 9.66 -18.64
CA LEU A 126 -4.69 8.82 -18.02
C LEU A 126 -4.03 7.90 -19.06
N ASP A 127 -2.76 7.59 -18.84
CA ASP A 127 -2.09 6.52 -19.56
C ASP A 127 -2.24 5.21 -18.77
N GLY A 128 -3.17 4.37 -19.23
CA GLY A 128 -3.46 3.08 -18.59
C GLY A 128 -2.32 2.07 -18.69
N ASP A 129 -1.35 2.29 -19.56
CA ASP A 129 -0.20 1.40 -19.74
C ASP A 129 1.03 1.84 -18.91
N ARG A 130 0.96 3.01 -18.29
CA ARG A 130 2.02 3.55 -17.44
C ARG A 130 1.48 3.88 -16.03
N ILE A 131 1.31 2.85 -15.20
CA ILE A 131 0.84 2.96 -13.81
C ILE A 131 1.94 2.47 -12.88
N GLY A 132 2.42 3.35 -11.98
CA GLY A 132 3.30 2.99 -10.88
C GLY A 132 2.53 3.01 -9.56
N ALA A 133 2.67 1.98 -8.71
CA ALA A 133 2.06 1.93 -7.39
C ALA A 133 3.04 2.38 -6.31
N CYS A 134 2.58 3.16 -5.35
CA CYS A 134 3.43 3.56 -4.22
C CYS A 134 2.61 3.78 -2.94
N GLY A 135 3.23 3.50 -1.80
CA GLY A 135 2.62 3.68 -0.50
C GLY A 135 3.61 3.55 0.63
N GLY A 136 3.20 3.96 1.83
CA GLY A 136 3.98 3.84 3.05
C GLY A 136 3.31 2.91 4.08
N SER A 137 4.09 2.22 4.91
CA SER A 137 3.56 1.30 5.93
C SER A 137 2.66 0.23 5.32
N ALA A 138 1.41 0.07 5.78
CA ALA A 138 0.43 -0.81 5.15
C ALA A 138 0.27 -0.57 3.64
N GLY A 139 0.32 0.70 3.19
CA GLY A 139 0.32 1.05 1.76
C GLY A 139 1.57 0.57 1.02
N GLY A 140 2.73 0.51 1.69
CA GLY A 140 3.98 -0.05 1.16
C GLY A 140 3.86 -1.56 0.93
N ASN A 141 3.31 -2.29 1.91
CA ASN A 141 2.97 -3.70 1.75
C ASN A 141 2.06 -3.91 0.53
N TYR A 142 0.98 -3.15 0.41
CA TYR A 142 0.07 -3.25 -0.73
C TYR A 142 0.73 -2.88 -2.06
N ALA A 143 1.60 -1.87 -2.09
CA ALA A 143 2.35 -1.52 -3.31
C ALA A 143 3.25 -2.68 -3.76
N ALA A 144 3.95 -3.32 -2.82
CA ALA A 144 4.73 -4.53 -3.10
C ALA A 144 3.84 -5.71 -3.51
N MET A 145 2.70 -5.92 -2.83
CA MET A 145 1.75 -6.99 -3.16
C MET A 145 1.20 -6.84 -4.58
N VAL A 146 0.71 -5.66 -4.99
CA VAL A 146 0.17 -5.50 -6.36
C VAL A 146 1.25 -5.62 -7.43
N CYS A 147 2.49 -5.20 -7.11
CA CYS A 147 3.66 -5.36 -7.98
C CYS A 147 3.95 -6.84 -8.29
N LEU A 148 3.85 -7.69 -7.28
CA LEU A 148 4.29 -9.08 -7.33
C LEU A 148 3.16 -10.09 -7.61
N THR A 149 1.90 -9.68 -7.45
CA THR A 149 0.75 -10.61 -7.54
C THR A 149 -0.17 -10.37 -8.73
N ALA A 150 0.30 -9.66 -9.76
CA ALA A 150 -0.54 -9.35 -10.93
C ALA A 150 -1.11 -10.61 -11.60
N SER A 151 -0.35 -11.70 -11.64
CA SER A 151 -0.75 -12.99 -12.21
C SER A 151 -1.39 -13.96 -11.21
N VAL A 152 -1.51 -13.58 -9.94
CA VAL A 152 -2.11 -14.42 -8.89
C VAL A 152 -3.62 -14.21 -8.88
N THR A 153 -4.34 -15.10 -9.55
CA THR A 153 -5.78 -14.99 -9.78
C THR A 153 -6.61 -15.24 -8.53
N GLU A 154 -6.07 -15.90 -7.51
CA GLU A 154 -6.67 -16.10 -6.20
C GLU A 154 -6.94 -14.78 -5.46
N PHE A 155 -6.25 -13.71 -5.86
CA PHE A 155 -6.49 -12.34 -5.37
C PHE A 155 -7.35 -11.50 -6.31
N ASP A 156 -8.03 -12.11 -7.26
CA ASP A 156 -8.99 -11.44 -8.12
C ASP A 156 -10.42 -11.71 -7.65
N ASP A 157 -11.23 -10.66 -7.58
CA ASP A 157 -12.65 -10.79 -7.29
C ASP A 157 -13.44 -10.22 -8.48
N PRO A 158 -14.07 -11.07 -9.31
CA PRO A 158 -14.80 -10.61 -10.48
C PRO A 158 -16.02 -9.74 -10.17
N ARG A 159 -16.51 -9.78 -8.93
CA ARG A 159 -17.62 -8.91 -8.48
C ARG A 159 -17.22 -7.44 -8.41
N LEU A 160 -15.91 -7.14 -8.43
CA LEU A 160 -15.37 -5.77 -8.41
C LEU A 160 -15.32 -5.13 -9.80
N GLY A 161 -15.68 -5.86 -10.85
CA GLY A 161 -15.76 -5.37 -12.22
C GLY A 161 -14.43 -5.28 -12.96
N ASN A 162 -14.50 -4.96 -14.24
CA ASN A 162 -13.37 -4.71 -15.16
C ASN A 162 -12.32 -5.85 -15.18
N ILE A 163 -12.76 -7.09 -14.94
CA ILE A 163 -11.85 -8.25 -14.82
C ILE A 163 -11.10 -8.55 -16.13
N GLU A 164 -11.62 -8.09 -17.27
CA GLU A 164 -11.01 -8.19 -18.58
C GLU A 164 -9.76 -7.31 -18.75
N TYR A 165 -9.57 -6.31 -17.89
CA TYR A 165 -8.37 -5.47 -17.87
C TYR A 165 -7.31 -6.05 -16.92
N PRO A 166 -6.01 -5.96 -17.28
CA PRO A 166 -4.95 -6.42 -16.39
C PRO A 166 -4.78 -5.51 -15.18
N CYS A 167 -4.27 -6.05 -14.06
CA CYS A 167 -3.97 -5.30 -12.84
C CYS A 167 -2.47 -5.08 -12.59
N HIS A 168 -1.59 -5.43 -13.54
CA HIS A 168 -0.15 -5.22 -13.39
C HIS A 168 0.21 -3.73 -13.32
N VAL A 169 1.30 -3.41 -12.64
CA VAL A 169 1.91 -2.07 -12.61
C VAL A 169 3.28 -2.13 -13.26
N GLN A 170 3.79 -1.00 -13.75
CA GLN A 170 5.08 -0.93 -14.43
C GLN A 170 6.25 -0.72 -13.48
N ALA A 171 5.97 -0.24 -12.27
CA ALA A 171 6.95 -0.11 -11.18
C ALA A 171 6.20 0.02 -9.85
N ALA A 172 6.89 -0.24 -8.74
CA ALA A 172 6.35 0.06 -7.43
C ALA A 172 7.38 0.69 -6.50
N VAL A 173 6.89 1.43 -5.50
CA VAL A 173 7.69 1.97 -4.41
C VAL A 173 7.07 1.51 -3.09
N ASP A 174 7.80 0.68 -2.38
CA ASP A 174 7.50 0.27 -1.01
C ASP A 174 8.27 1.18 -0.04
N MET A 175 7.55 2.00 0.71
CA MET A 175 8.14 2.81 1.78
C MET A 175 7.81 2.16 3.12
N PHE A 176 8.83 1.57 3.75
CA PHE A 176 8.73 0.95 5.08
C PHE A 176 7.51 0.03 5.27
N GLY A 177 7.14 -0.73 4.24
CA GLY A 177 6.06 -1.70 4.30
C GLY A 177 6.45 -2.92 5.16
N PRO A 178 5.58 -3.38 6.06
CA PRO A 178 5.79 -4.64 6.75
C PRO A 178 5.65 -5.82 5.77
N THR A 179 6.53 -6.81 5.88
CA THR A 179 6.58 -7.97 4.96
C THR A 179 6.31 -9.29 5.68
N ASP A 180 7.12 -9.61 6.69
CA ASP A 180 6.98 -10.82 7.50
C ASP A 180 6.49 -10.44 8.91
N PHE A 181 5.19 -10.40 9.08
CA PHE A 181 4.56 -9.94 10.33
C PHE A 181 5.02 -10.71 11.57
N LEU A 182 5.30 -12.02 11.43
CA LEU A 182 5.75 -12.86 12.56
C LEU A 182 7.15 -12.50 13.07
N LYS A 183 7.96 -11.76 12.30
CA LYS A 183 9.30 -11.37 12.71
C LYS A 183 9.39 -9.98 13.33
N MET A 184 8.36 -9.17 13.20
CA MET A 184 8.42 -7.74 13.55
C MET A 184 8.78 -7.53 15.04
N ASP A 185 8.14 -8.23 15.96
CA ASP A 185 8.37 -8.05 17.41
C ASP A 185 9.80 -8.43 17.81
N ALA A 186 10.33 -9.56 17.29
CA ALA A 186 11.71 -9.96 17.55
C ALA A 186 12.71 -8.93 17.00
N GLN A 187 12.47 -8.40 15.80
CA GLN A 187 13.31 -7.39 15.16
C GLN A 187 13.27 -6.04 15.89
N LEU A 188 12.11 -5.61 16.39
CA LEU A 188 12.01 -4.41 17.25
C LEU A 188 12.80 -4.57 18.54
N ASN A 189 12.71 -5.74 19.16
CA ASN A 189 13.47 -6.03 20.38
C ASN A 189 14.98 -6.02 20.13
N GLU A 190 15.45 -6.63 19.03
CA GLU A 190 16.84 -6.61 18.58
C GLU A 190 17.37 -5.19 18.38
N ASN A 191 16.53 -4.29 17.84
CA ASN A 191 16.84 -2.88 17.66
C ASN A 191 16.82 -2.08 18.97
N GLY A 192 16.44 -2.68 20.08
CA GLY A 192 16.33 -2.01 21.39
C GLY A 192 15.12 -1.10 21.52
N PHE A 193 14.08 -1.28 20.68
CA PHE A 193 12.84 -0.51 20.73
C PHE A 193 11.79 -1.13 21.68
N GLY A 194 12.05 -2.33 22.18
CA GLY A 194 11.18 -3.07 23.08
C GLY A 194 10.57 -4.29 22.39
N PRO A 195 9.71 -5.04 23.13
CA PRO A 195 9.22 -6.34 22.65
C PRO A 195 8.27 -6.25 21.45
N GLY A 196 7.72 -5.08 21.12
CA GLY A 196 6.65 -4.96 20.14
C GLY A 196 5.35 -5.61 20.60
N ASP A 197 4.31 -5.47 19.79
CA ASP A 197 2.98 -6.06 20.06
C ASP A 197 2.24 -6.44 18.75
N HIS A 198 2.99 -6.53 17.64
CA HIS A 198 2.43 -6.93 16.33
C HIS A 198 1.86 -8.36 16.34
N GLY A 199 2.41 -9.24 17.18
CA GLY A 199 1.91 -10.59 17.36
C GLY A 199 0.61 -10.70 18.17
N GLU A 200 0.17 -9.65 18.85
CA GLU A 200 -1.00 -9.70 19.71
C GLU A 200 -2.32 -9.66 18.92
N ALA A 201 -3.38 -10.22 19.51
CA ALA A 201 -4.68 -10.33 18.84
C ALA A 201 -5.33 -8.97 18.50
N TYR A 202 -4.97 -7.92 19.24
CA TYR A 202 -5.46 -6.56 19.00
C TYR A 202 -4.60 -5.77 18.00
N SER A 203 -3.48 -6.31 17.54
CA SER A 203 -2.59 -5.64 16.59
C SER A 203 -3.29 -5.38 15.24
N PRO A 204 -2.89 -4.35 14.51
CA PRO A 204 -3.40 -4.08 13.17
C PRO A 204 -3.22 -5.28 12.22
N GLU A 205 -2.09 -5.97 12.30
CA GLU A 205 -1.77 -7.14 11.48
C GLU A 205 -2.69 -8.32 11.79
N SER A 206 -2.95 -8.59 13.07
CA SER A 206 -3.88 -9.64 13.50
C SER A 206 -5.32 -9.35 13.07
N LYS A 207 -5.76 -8.09 13.20
CA LYS A 207 -7.08 -7.64 12.70
C LYS A 207 -7.16 -7.78 11.19
N TYR A 208 -6.10 -7.38 10.46
CA TYR A 208 -6.01 -7.52 9.01
C TYR A 208 -6.17 -8.96 8.54
N LEU A 209 -5.56 -9.92 9.24
CA LEU A 209 -5.68 -11.34 8.92
C LEU A 209 -6.92 -12.01 9.53
N GLY A 210 -7.62 -11.30 10.43
CA GLY A 210 -8.86 -11.77 11.08
C GLY A 210 -8.64 -12.75 12.23
N ALA A 211 -7.40 -12.91 12.72
CA ALA A 211 -7.03 -13.72 13.88
C ALA A 211 -5.62 -13.37 14.35
N LYS A 212 -5.25 -13.80 15.56
CA LYS A 212 -3.89 -13.69 16.08
C LYS A 212 -2.90 -14.33 15.08
N LEU A 213 -1.77 -13.66 14.81
CA LEU A 213 -0.81 -14.08 13.77
C LEU A 213 -0.34 -15.54 13.96
N SER A 214 -0.11 -15.94 15.22
CA SER A 214 0.32 -17.31 15.56
C SER A 214 -0.72 -18.38 15.17
N ASP A 215 -2.00 -18.01 15.10
CA ASP A 215 -3.11 -18.94 14.84
C ASP A 215 -3.38 -19.09 13.33
N VAL A 216 -2.84 -18.16 12.51
CA VAL A 216 -3.08 -18.11 11.06
C VAL A 216 -1.79 -18.02 10.23
N PRO A 217 -0.76 -18.86 10.49
CA PRO A 217 0.55 -18.74 9.85
C PRO A 217 0.49 -18.82 8.31
N LEU A 218 -0.45 -19.58 7.76
CA LEU A 218 -0.66 -19.63 6.31
C LEU A 218 -1.15 -18.30 5.75
N LYS A 219 -2.02 -17.58 6.44
CA LYS A 219 -2.46 -16.25 6.00
C LYS A 219 -1.32 -15.24 6.10
N VAL A 220 -0.44 -15.34 7.10
CA VAL A 220 0.77 -14.51 7.18
C VAL A 220 1.65 -14.71 5.95
N VAL A 221 1.87 -15.96 5.53
CA VAL A 221 2.63 -16.27 4.31
C VAL A 221 1.94 -15.70 3.07
N LEU A 222 0.63 -15.80 2.96
CA LEU A 222 -0.14 -15.27 1.82
C LEU A 222 -0.15 -13.73 1.78
N ALA A 223 -0.09 -13.05 2.91
CA ALA A 223 -0.04 -11.59 2.99
C ALA A 223 1.39 -11.02 2.87
N ASN A 224 2.40 -11.89 2.77
CA ASN A 224 3.80 -11.52 2.67
C ASN A 224 4.23 -11.38 1.20
N PRO A 225 4.59 -10.17 0.73
CA PRO A 225 5.00 -9.95 -0.66
C PRO A 225 6.20 -10.81 -1.08
N MET A 226 7.08 -11.17 -0.13
CA MET A 226 8.23 -12.03 -0.42
C MET A 226 7.83 -13.43 -0.93
N THR A 227 6.58 -13.86 -0.72
CA THR A 227 6.06 -15.15 -1.22
C THR A 227 5.95 -15.17 -2.75
N TYR A 228 5.80 -13.99 -3.37
CA TYR A 228 5.46 -13.84 -4.79
C TYR A 228 6.60 -13.27 -5.64
N ILE A 229 7.83 -13.22 -5.11
CA ILE A 229 9.00 -12.78 -5.88
C ILE A 229 9.23 -13.75 -7.05
N HIS A 230 9.39 -13.18 -8.25
CA HIS A 230 9.68 -13.95 -9.47
C HIS A 230 10.57 -13.13 -10.42
N GLU A 231 11.23 -13.81 -11.37
CA GLU A 231 12.22 -13.20 -12.26
C GLU A 231 11.68 -12.14 -13.23
N HIS A 232 10.37 -12.12 -13.48
CA HIS A 232 9.71 -11.19 -14.41
C HIS A 232 8.96 -10.06 -13.66
N MET A 233 9.24 -9.88 -12.38
CA MET A 233 8.61 -8.81 -11.60
C MET A 233 8.99 -7.42 -12.11
N PRO A 234 8.09 -6.43 -12.03
CA PRO A 234 8.43 -5.05 -12.32
C PRO A 234 9.50 -4.49 -11.36
N PRO A 235 10.20 -3.41 -11.74
CA PRO A 235 11.10 -2.70 -10.84
C PRO A 235 10.41 -2.31 -9.54
N LEU A 236 11.07 -2.60 -8.41
CA LEU A 236 10.61 -2.29 -7.06
C LEU A 236 11.66 -1.48 -6.31
N LEU A 237 11.32 -0.24 -5.93
CA LEU A 237 12.14 0.57 -5.04
C LEU A 237 11.68 0.37 -3.60
N ILE A 238 12.60 0.09 -2.70
CA ILE A 238 12.34 -0.05 -1.26
C ILE A 238 13.05 1.08 -0.52
N GLN A 239 12.30 1.80 0.33
CA GLN A 239 12.83 2.89 1.16
C GLN A 239 12.44 2.67 2.62
N HIS A 240 13.41 2.78 3.54
CA HIS A 240 13.16 2.56 4.97
C HIS A 240 14.09 3.38 5.85
N GLY A 241 13.55 3.96 6.91
CA GLY A 241 14.32 4.64 7.95
C GLY A 241 14.96 3.64 8.93
N ARG A 242 16.28 3.76 9.18
CA ARG A 242 16.99 2.83 10.08
C ARG A 242 16.50 2.83 11.53
N LEU A 243 15.88 3.92 11.96
CA LEU A 243 15.40 4.11 13.34
C LEU A 243 13.87 4.04 13.42
N ASP A 244 13.23 3.37 12.46
CA ASP A 244 11.80 3.13 12.51
C ASP A 244 11.46 2.25 13.74
N THR A 245 10.60 2.79 14.62
CA THR A 245 10.21 2.17 15.88
C THR A 245 8.86 1.43 15.78
N MET A 246 8.23 1.46 14.62
CA MET A 246 6.97 0.78 14.35
C MET A 246 7.17 -0.40 13.41
N VAL A 247 7.71 -0.16 12.22
CA VAL A 247 8.07 -1.22 11.28
C VAL A 247 9.59 -1.34 11.28
N PRO A 248 10.18 -2.42 11.83
CA PRO A 248 11.63 -2.54 11.93
C PRO A 248 12.27 -2.61 10.54
N VAL A 249 13.40 -1.89 10.35
CA VAL A 249 14.10 -1.82 9.06
C VAL A 249 14.48 -3.20 8.50
N GLN A 250 14.61 -4.21 9.35
CA GLN A 250 14.86 -5.59 8.95
C GLN A 250 13.76 -6.15 8.05
N GLN A 251 12.55 -5.62 8.10
CA GLN A 251 11.48 -6.02 7.16
C GLN A 251 11.88 -5.74 5.71
N SER A 252 12.44 -4.57 5.44
CA SER A 252 13.00 -4.22 4.13
C SER A 252 14.30 -4.99 3.84
N MET A 253 15.17 -5.17 4.83
CA MET A 253 16.45 -5.88 4.63
C MET A 253 16.25 -7.33 4.19
N ILE A 254 15.38 -8.09 4.87
CA ILE A 254 15.07 -9.49 4.49
C ILE A 254 14.36 -9.56 3.13
N PHE A 255 13.61 -8.53 2.76
CA PHE A 255 12.97 -8.44 1.46
C PHE A 255 14.01 -8.24 0.36
N VAL A 256 14.94 -7.28 0.52
CA VAL A 256 16.05 -7.06 -0.41
C VAL A 256 16.92 -8.31 -0.55
N GLU A 257 17.31 -8.93 0.57
CA GLU A 257 18.10 -10.18 0.54
C GLU A 257 17.43 -11.27 -0.30
N LYS A 258 16.10 -11.37 -0.21
CA LYS A 258 15.36 -12.36 -1.01
C LYS A 258 15.26 -11.94 -2.48
N LEU A 259 15.10 -10.65 -2.77
CA LEU A 259 15.07 -10.11 -4.14
C LEU A 259 16.40 -10.29 -4.87
N GLU A 260 17.53 -10.09 -4.20
CA GLU A 260 18.86 -10.23 -4.80
C GLU A 260 19.09 -11.59 -5.46
N LYS A 261 18.40 -12.64 -5.00
CA LYS A 261 18.44 -13.99 -5.61
C LYS A 261 17.80 -14.04 -7.01
N TYR A 262 16.97 -13.05 -7.36
CA TYR A 262 16.24 -12.98 -8.62
C TYR A 262 16.68 -11.82 -9.52
N VAL A 263 17.46 -10.85 -8.98
CA VAL A 263 17.97 -9.72 -9.77
C VAL A 263 19.09 -10.21 -10.68
N ARG A 264 18.97 -9.96 -11.98
CA ARG A 264 20.05 -10.19 -12.93
C ARG A 264 21.11 -9.10 -12.74
N PRO A 265 22.42 -9.48 -12.66
CA PRO A 265 23.50 -8.49 -12.47
C PRO A 265 23.66 -7.50 -13.62
N ASP A 266 22.90 -7.63 -14.70
CA ASP A 266 22.98 -6.83 -15.94
C ASP A 266 21.91 -5.74 -16.01
N LEU A 267 21.11 -5.55 -14.96
CA LEU A 267 20.17 -4.45 -14.78
C LEU A 267 20.67 -3.53 -13.65
#